data_efe671b6aa920e1de5bc063f9ec93e37
#
_entry.id   efe671b6aa920e1de5bc063f9ec93e37
#
_cell.length_a   1.000
_cell.length_b   1.000
_cell.length_c   1.000
_cell.angle_alpha   90.00
_cell.angle_beta   90.00
_cell.angle_gamma   90.00
#
_symmetry.space_group_name_H-M   'P 1'
#
loop_
_entity.id
_entity.type
_entity.pdbx_description
1 polymer ?
#
loop_
_entity_poly.entity_id
_entity_poly.type
_entity_poly.pdbx_seq_one_letter_code
_entity_poly.pdbx_strand_id
1 'polypeptide(L)'
;SSKYSLSVSVDVSGGSSDSSASISNMVAASEEEAGATEAASTSGLTLTAGGMEGSTTIDVSGTTDRSGDITLTVTAPNGNIVTVSQISPSGGSFATTITTGGALWSQDGMYTIKAVQGAASNYQVSAEVEVIDGHVIPEFGVIAAMILAVAIVSIIVVTAKTKLSLVPRY
;
A
#
# COMPACT_ATOMS: atom_id res chain seq x y z
N SER A 1 1.66 4.19 27.32
CA SER A 1 2.08 2.96 26.65
C SER A 1 3.32 2.44 27.34
N SER A 2 3.17 1.49 28.24
CA SER A 2 4.27 0.86 28.94
C SER A 2 4.73 -0.35 28.14
N LYS A 3 5.94 -0.29 27.64
CA LYS A 3 6.60 -1.46 27.05
C LYS A 3 7.27 -2.21 28.18
N TYR A 4 6.81 -3.39 28.45
CA TYR A 4 7.47 -4.32 29.35
C TYR A 4 8.45 -5.16 28.53
N SER A 5 9.74 -5.02 28.76
CA SER A 5 10.74 -5.97 28.28
C SER A 5 11.08 -6.91 29.42
N LEU A 6 10.76 -8.18 29.28
CA LEU A 6 11.14 -9.24 30.18
C LEU A 6 12.44 -9.86 29.66
N SER A 7 13.55 -9.55 30.27
CA SER A 7 14.81 -10.25 30.02
C SER A 7 14.98 -11.35 31.07
N VAL A 8 14.95 -12.59 30.65
CA VAL A 8 15.32 -13.75 31.46
C VAL A 8 16.77 -14.09 31.14
N SER A 9 17.68 -13.81 32.06
CA SER A 9 19.04 -14.31 32.00
C SER A 9 19.11 -15.62 32.79
N VAL A 10 19.40 -16.70 32.11
CA VAL A 10 19.74 -17.98 32.75
C VAL A 10 21.24 -18.05 32.84
N ASP A 11 21.75 -17.95 34.06
CA ASP A 11 23.15 -18.16 34.35
C ASP A 11 23.38 -19.66 34.53
N VAL A 12 24.02 -20.29 33.59
CA VAL A 12 24.45 -21.68 33.67
C VAL A 12 25.96 -21.67 33.88
N SER A 13 26.38 -21.73 35.13
CA SER A 13 27.75 -21.95 35.43
C SER A 13 28.09 -23.43 35.26
N GLY A 14 28.93 -23.72 34.29
CA GLY A 14 29.61 -25.02 34.19
C GLY A 14 29.40 -25.73 32.87
N GLY A 15 30.40 -25.68 32.00
CA GLY A 15 30.56 -26.61 30.87
C GLY A 15 30.35 -25.98 29.50
N SER A 16 31.46 -25.86 28.80
CA SER A 16 31.56 -25.39 27.44
C SER A 16 30.63 -26.19 26.48
N SER A 17 29.74 -25.47 25.88
CA SER A 17 29.29 -25.66 24.51
C SER A 17 28.25 -24.58 24.16
N ASP A 18 28.59 -23.73 23.19
CA ASP A 18 27.71 -22.73 22.62
C ASP A 18 26.47 -23.38 22.07
N SER A 19 25.35 -23.15 22.73
CA SER A 19 24.03 -23.39 22.18
C SER A 19 23.19 -22.15 22.44
N SER A 20 23.27 -21.17 21.55
CA SER A 20 22.30 -20.08 21.50
C SER A 20 20.97 -20.65 21.08
N ALA A 21 20.12 -21.01 22.04
CA ALA A 21 18.74 -21.30 21.74
C ALA A 21 17.97 -19.97 21.71
N SER A 22 17.75 -19.42 20.53
CA SER A 22 16.76 -18.39 20.31
C SER A 22 15.39 -19.02 20.43
N ILE A 23 14.71 -18.83 21.54
CA ILE A 23 13.28 -19.13 21.62
C ILE A 23 12.57 -17.93 21.00
N SER A 24 12.27 -18.02 19.70
CA SER A 24 11.29 -17.17 19.08
C SER A 24 9.93 -17.55 19.65
N ASN A 25 9.43 -16.75 20.58
CA ASN A 25 8.09 -16.92 21.07
C ASN A 25 7.13 -16.48 19.95
N MET A 26 6.64 -17.45 19.21
CA MET A 26 5.52 -17.26 18.31
C MET A 26 4.26 -17.10 19.16
N VAL A 27 3.91 -15.88 19.46
CA VAL A 27 2.53 -15.57 19.80
C VAL A 27 1.78 -15.49 18.49
N ALA A 28 1.10 -16.55 18.16
CA ALA A 28 0.07 -16.51 17.12
C ALA A 28 -1.10 -15.73 17.70
N ALA A 29 -1.14 -14.44 17.45
CA ALA A 29 -2.36 -13.69 17.51
C ALA A 29 -3.01 -13.82 16.13
N SER A 30 -3.98 -14.70 16.02
CA SER A 30 -4.90 -14.67 14.92
C SER A 30 -5.83 -13.49 15.15
N GLU A 31 -5.65 -12.44 14.44
CA GLU A 31 -6.68 -11.45 14.22
C GLU A 31 -6.71 -11.11 12.75
N GLU A 32 -7.85 -11.43 12.20
CA GLU A 32 -8.30 -10.97 10.91
C GLU A 32 -8.21 -9.46 10.87
N GLU A 33 -7.25 -8.94 10.14
CA GLU A 33 -7.32 -7.58 9.68
C GLU A 33 -7.11 -7.54 8.18
N ALA A 34 -8.08 -6.91 7.55
CA ALA A 34 -8.07 -6.60 6.15
C ALA A 34 -6.75 -5.96 5.71
N GLY A 35 -6.12 -6.63 4.79
CA GLY A 35 -4.94 -6.26 4.07
C GLY A 35 -4.50 -4.81 4.03
N ALA A 36 -3.80 -4.38 5.04
CA ALA A 36 -2.72 -3.45 4.82
C ALA A 36 -1.49 -4.31 4.53
N THR A 37 -1.04 -4.32 3.31
CA THR A 37 0.27 -4.85 2.97
C THR A 37 1.27 -3.98 3.71
N GLU A 38 1.70 -4.40 4.90
CA GLU A 38 2.89 -3.84 5.52
C GLU A 38 4.04 -4.16 4.57
N ALA A 39 4.40 -3.15 3.79
CA ALA A 39 5.69 -3.14 3.13
C ALA A 39 6.73 -3.28 4.25
N ALA A 40 7.49 -4.37 4.20
CA ALA A 40 8.67 -4.54 5.04
C ALA A 40 9.42 -3.22 5.09
N SER A 41 9.75 -2.75 6.29
CA SER A 41 10.50 -1.51 6.50
C SER A 41 11.90 -1.64 5.89
N THR A 42 11.96 -1.48 4.58
CA THR A 42 13.19 -1.16 3.89
C THR A 42 13.50 0.29 4.27
N SER A 43 14.67 0.53 4.82
CA SER A 43 15.17 1.88 5.04
C SER A 43 15.05 2.65 3.73
N GLY A 44 14.34 3.76 3.77
CA GLY A 44 14.05 4.53 2.57
C GLY A 44 12.72 5.27 2.66
N LEU A 45 12.30 5.78 1.52
CA LEU A 45 11.03 6.48 1.36
C LEU A 45 9.98 5.53 0.80
N THR A 46 8.78 5.52 1.41
CA THR A 46 7.60 4.84 0.86
C THR A 46 6.56 5.86 0.43
N LEU A 47 5.69 5.48 -0.49
CA LEU A 47 4.62 6.34 -1.00
C LEU A 47 3.40 5.49 -1.32
N THR A 48 2.26 5.93 -0.84
CA THR A 48 0.94 5.44 -1.22
C THR A 48 0.11 6.65 -1.65
N ALA A 49 -0.58 6.52 -2.76
CA ALA A 49 -1.49 7.53 -3.26
C ALA A 49 -2.79 6.89 -3.73
N GLY A 50 -3.91 7.57 -3.51
CA GLY A 50 -5.21 7.09 -3.92
C GLY A 50 -6.31 8.02 -3.43
N GLY A 51 -7.57 7.60 -3.57
CA GLY A 51 -8.71 8.36 -3.09
C GLY A 51 -9.99 7.57 -3.22
N MET A 52 -11.08 8.11 -2.72
CA MET A 52 -12.40 7.54 -2.93
C MET A 52 -12.84 7.76 -4.38
N GLU A 53 -13.61 6.81 -4.90
CA GLU A 53 -14.21 6.93 -6.23
C GLU A 53 -15.05 8.21 -6.33
N GLY A 54 -14.82 8.97 -7.38
CA GLY A 54 -15.51 10.23 -7.62
C GLY A 54 -15.02 11.40 -6.75
N SER A 55 -13.97 11.20 -5.94
CA SER A 55 -13.36 12.27 -5.15
C SER A 55 -12.58 13.24 -6.04
N THR A 56 -12.57 14.49 -5.64
CA THR A 56 -11.70 15.53 -6.21
C THR A 56 -10.42 15.72 -5.39
N THR A 57 -10.07 14.73 -4.58
CA THR A 57 -8.86 14.73 -3.75
C THR A 57 -8.13 13.41 -3.83
N ILE A 58 -6.81 13.48 -3.92
CA ILE A 58 -5.91 12.34 -3.82
C ILE A 58 -5.26 12.40 -2.44
N ASP A 59 -5.46 11.35 -1.65
CA ASP A 59 -4.77 11.18 -0.37
C ASP A 59 -3.40 10.57 -0.64
N VAL A 60 -2.37 11.23 -0.13
CA VAL A 60 -0.97 10.82 -0.28
C VAL A 60 -0.39 10.60 1.10
N SER A 61 0.21 9.45 1.31
CA SER A 61 0.86 9.08 2.57
C SER A 61 2.11 8.24 2.34
N GLY A 62 2.94 8.14 3.35
CA GLY A 62 4.13 7.30 3.30
C GLY A 62 4.96 7.39 4.56
N THR A 63 6.09 6.70 4.53
CA THR A 63 7.05 6.65 5.62
C THR A 63 8.45 6.98 5.13
N THR A 64 9.29 7.49 6.03
CA THR A 64 10.69 7.76 5.78
C THR A 64 11.50 7.63 7.07
N ASP A 65 12.75 7.26 6.97
CA ASP A 65 13.71 7.27 8.08
C ASP A 65 14.52 8.57 8.19
N ARG A 66 14.20 9.57 7.33
CA ARG A 66 14.85 10.89 7.32
C ARG A 66 13.91 11.99 7.81
N SER A 67 14.49 13.02 8.39
CA SER A 67 13.76 14.19 8.88
C SER A 67 13.67 15.34 7.88
N GLY A 68 14.37 15.26 6.72
CA GLY A 68 14.34 16.30 5.71
C GLY A 68 13.01 16.37 4.95
N ASP A 69 12.72 17.51 4.34
CA ASP A 69 11.50 17.71 3.57
C ASP A 69 11.41 16.76 2.36
N ILE A 70 10.19 16.33 2.07
CA ILE A 70 9.84 15.51 0.92
C ILE A 70 9.21 16.41 -0.13
N THR A 71 9.75 16.42 -1.34
CA THR A 71 9.14 17.09 -2.48
C THR A 71 8.20 16.13 -3.19
N LEU A 72 6.93 16.49 -3.31
CA LEU A 72 5.95 15.81 -4.13
C LEU A 72 5.80 16.55 -5.46
N THR A 73 5.85 15.80 -6.55
CA THR A 73 5.59 16.31 -7.90
C THR A 73 4.51 15.45 -8.54
N VAL A 74 3.46 16.07 -9.05
CA VAL A 74 2.42 15.39 -9.80
C VAL A 74 2.57 15.71 -11.27
N THR A 75 2.61 14.66 -12.09
CA THR A 75 2.76 14.74 -13.54
C THR A 75 1.51 14.17 -14.21
N ALA A 76 0.91 14.92 -15.10
CA ALA A 76 -0.24 14.50 -15.90
C ALA A 76 0.15 13.48 -16.99
N PRO A 77 -0.82 12.76 -17.60
CA PRO A 77 -0.56 11.79 -18.65
C PRO A 77 0.21 12.32 -19.86
N ASN A 78 0.09 13.62 -20.14
CA ASN A 78 0.82 14.30 -21.21
C ASN A 78 2.25 14.71 -20.85
N GLY A 79 2.72 14.38 -19.63
CA GLY A 79 4.06 14.70 -19.14
C GLY A 79 4.19 16.08 -18.48
N ASN A 80 3.13 16.86 -18.42
CA ASN A 80 3.16 18.17 -17.76
C ASN A 80 3.09 18.04 -16.24
N ILE A 81 3.87 18.83 -15.54
CA ILE A 81 3.79 18.95 -14.08
C ILE A 81 2.57 19.81 -13.74
N VAL A 82 1.66 19.25 -12.95
CA VAL A 82 0.42 19.94 -12.53
C VAL A 82 0.47 20.44 -11.10
N THR A 83 1.29 19.83 -10.25
CA THR A 83 1.45 20.22 -8.85
C THR A 83 2.85 19.90 -8.35
N VAL A 84 3.39 20.81 -7.55
CA VAL A 84 4.61 20.58 -6.74
C VAL A 84 4.34 21.07 -5.33
N SER A 85 4.62 20.25 -4.34
CA SER A 85 4.48 20.59 -2.93
C SER A 85 5.63 20.04 -2.10
N GLN A 86 5.87 20.60 -0.93
CA GLN A 86 6.82 20.08 0.05
C GLN A 86 6.10 19.71 1.33
N ILE A 87 6.54 18.63 1.95
CA ILE A 87 5.99 18.11 3.19
C ILE A 87 7.13 17.76 4.12
N SER A 88 7.03 18.21 5.36
CA SER A 88 7.95 17.80 6.43
C SER A 88 7.39 16.54 7.09
N PRO A 89 8.15 15.44 7.14
CA PRO A 89 7.72 14.25 7.85
C PRO A 89 7.68 14.46 9.36
N SER A 90 6.75 13.80 10.03
CA SER A 90 6.62 13.83 11.48
C SER A 90 6.60 12.41 12.03
N GLY A 91 7.52 12.08 12.94
CA GLY A 91 7.59 10.73 13.52
C GLY A 91 7.87 9.62 12.51
N GLY A 92 8.57 9.93 11.40
CA GLY A 92 8.89 8.96 10.36
C GLY A 92 7.76 8.70 9.35
N SER A 93 6.68 9.48 9.40
CA SER A 93 5.57 9.39 8.46
C SER A 93 5.19 10.75 7.90
N PHE A 94 4.52 10.76 6.77
CA PHE A 94 3.94 11.96 6.18
C PHE A 94 2.58 11.63 5.57
N ALA A 95 1.70 12.62 5.54
CA ALA A 95 0.42 12.54 4.88
C ALA A 95 0.01 13.92 4.38
N THR A 96 -0.61 13.97 3.22
CA THR A 96 -1.19 15.17 2.63
C THR A 96 -2.30 14.82 1.67
N THR A 97 -3.06 15.83 1.29
CA THR A 97 -4.12 15.72 0.29
C THR A 97 -3.83 16.64 -0.89
N ILE A 98 -3.96 16.13 -2.10
CA ILE A 98 -3.80 16.88 -3.34
C ILE A 98 -5.20 17.07 -3.95
N THR A 99 -5.60 18.31 -4.17
CA THR A 99 -6.88 18.59 -4.85
C THR A 99 -6.70 18.45 -6.35
N THR A 100 -7.56 17.67 -6.98
CA THR A 100 -7.67 17.51 -8.42
C THR A 100 -8.65 18.55 -8.97
N GLY A 101 -8.63 18.76 -10.27
CA GLY A 101 -9.52 19.67 -10.97
C GLY A 101 -8.90 21.00 -11.36
N GLY A 102 -9.61 21.76 -12.17
CA GLY A 102 -9.12 22.98 -12.80
C GLY A 102 -8.32 22.72 -14.09
N ALA A 103 -7.78 23.81 -14.66
CA ALA A 103 -7.22 23.77 -16.02
C ALA A 103 -5.99 22.83 -16.18
N LEU A 104 -5.25 22.60 -15.12
CA LEU A 104 -4.07 21.70 -15.15
C LEU A 104 -4.43 20.22 -15.04
N TRP A 105 -5.66 19.89 -14.60
CA TRP A 105 -6.17 18.55 -14.42
C TRP A 105 -7.15 18.16 -15.55
N SER A 106 -6.98 18.71 -16.72
CA SER A 106 -7.88 18.55 -17.88
C SER A 106 -7.61 17.26 -18.68
N GLN A 107 -6.62 16.48 -18.31
CA GLN A 107 -6.29 15.22 -18.98
C GLN A 107 -6.91 14.05 -18.22
N ASP A 108 -7.57 13.16 -18.93
CA ASP A 108 -7.99 11.86 -18.38
C ASP A 108 -6.85 10.86 -18.47
N GLY A 109 -6.68 10.06 -17.43
CA GLY A 109 -5.71 8.96 -17.39
C GLY A 109 -4.87 8.92 -16.13
N MET A 110 -3.71 8.26 -16.23
CA MET A 110 -2.81 8.01 -15.11
C MET A 110 -1.95 9.23 -14.80
N TYR A 111 -2.12 9.77 -13.62
CA TYR A 111 -1.28 10.82 -13.05
C TYR A 111 -0.19 10.17 -12.19
N THR A 112 1.04 10.54 -12.41
CA THR A 112 2.18 10.05 -11.64
C THR A 112 2.50 10.99 -10.50
N ILE A 113 2.46 10.49 -9.26
CA ILE A 113 2.86 11.22 -8.06
C ILE A 113 4.26 10.73 -7.68
N LYS A 114 5.25 11.59 -7.74
CA LYS A 114 6.63 11.30 -7.37
C LYS A 114 6.97 11.98 -6.07
N ALA A 115 7.49 11.22 -5.10
CA ALA A 115 8.06 11.72 -3.86
C ALA A 115 9.59 11.61 -3.90
N VAL A 116 10.26 12.68 -3.51
CA VAL A 116 11.74 12.76 -3.50
C VAL A 116 12.20 13.38 -2.19
N GLN A 117 13.13 12.69 -1.51
CA GLN A 117 13.78 13.16 -0.30
C GLN A 117 15.30 13.06 -0.42
N GLY A 118 15.90 13.99 -1.19
CA GLY A 118 17.32 13.98 -1.52
C GLY A 118 17.65 13.17 -2.77
N ALA A 119 18.95 12.97 -3.04
CA ALA A 119 19.44 12.46 -4.32
C ALA A 119 19.51 10.92 -4.41
N ALA A 120 19.45 10.20 -3.28
CA ALA A 120 19.62 8.75 -3.28
C ALA A 120 18.37 8.06 -3.84
N SER A 121 18.57 6.98 -4.62
CA SER A 121 17.49 6.30 -5.35
C SER A 121 16.43 5.67 -4.44
N ASN A 122 16.80 5.19 -3.24
CA ASN A 122 15.88 4.65 -2.26
C ASN A 122 15.03 5.72 -1.53
N TYR A 123 15.24 7.00 -1.85
CA TYR A 123 14.43 8.14 -1.42
C TYR A 123 13.74 8.84 -2.59
N GLN A 124 13.52 8.12 -3.66
CA GLN A 124 12.72 8.53 -4.82
C GLN A 124 11.74 7.42 -5.15
N VAL A 125 10.46 7.69 -4.97
CA VAL A 125 9.38 6.71 -5.20
C VAL A 125 8.26 7.37 -5.98
N SER A 126 7.51 6.57 -6.73
CA SER A 126 6.36 7.04 -7.50
C SER A 126 5.16 6.13 -7.25
N ALA A 127 3.98 6.74 -7.29
CA ALA A 127 2.69 6.07 -7.31
C ALA A 127 1.85 6.64 -8.44
N GLU A 128 0.93 5.85 -8.97
CA GLU A 128 0.05 6.27 -10.04
C GLU A 128 -1.40 6.31 -9.54
N VAL A 129 -2.16 7.28 -10.01
CA VAL A 129 -3.58 7.43 -9.69
C VAL A 129 -4.32 7.79 -10.96
N GLU A 130 -5.38 7.06 -11.28
CA GLU A 130 -6.22 7.38 -12.40
C GLU A 130 -7.17 8.53 -12.05
N VAL A 131 -7.23 9.53 -12.92
CA VAL A 131 -8.14 10.67 -12.80
C VAL A 131 -8.89 10.81 -14.11
N ILE A 132 -10.22 10.84 -14.03
CA ILE A 132 -11.11 11.04 -15.18
C ILE A 132 -12.03 12.21 -14.86
N ASP A 133 -12.10 13.18 -15.75
CA ASP A 133 -12.89 14.41 -15.59
C ASP A 133 -12.62 15.11 -14.22
N GLY A 134 -11.35 15.10 -13.79
CA GLY A 134 -10.94 15.68 -12.53
C GLY A 134 -11.31 14.85 -11.28
N HIS A 135 -11.86 13.66 -11.45
CA HIS A 135 -12.27 12.77 -10.36
C HIS A 135 -11.34 11.57 -10.25
N VAL A 136 -11.00 11.19 -9.04
CA VAL A 136 -10.16 10.02 -8.76
C VAL A 136 -10.92 8.74 -9.02
N ILE A 137 -10.31 7.84 -9.78
CA ILE A 137 -10.80 6.48 -10.00
C ILE A 137 -9.88 5.53 -9.24
N PRO A 138 -10.35 4.88 -8.17
CA PRO A 138 -9.52 3.94 -7.42
C PRO A 138 -9.19 2.71 -8.27
N GLU A 139 -7.94 2.28 -8.24
CA GLU A 139 -7.50 1.06 -8.92
C GLU A 139 -8.02 -0.21 -8.23
N PHE A 140 -9.33 -0.42 -8.24
CA PHE A 140 -9.89 -1.72 -7.84
C PHE A 140 -9.83 -2.76 -8.98
N GLY A 141 -9.37 -2.37 -10.17
CA GLY A 141 -9.47 -3.18 -11.37
C GLY A 141 -8.83 -4.55 -11.27
N VAL A 142 -7.63 -4.66 -10.70
CA VAL A 142 -6.90 -5.93 -10.61
C VAL A 142 -7.50 -6.83 -9.54
N ILE A 143 -7.82 -6.31 -8.37
CA ILE A 143 -8.39 -7.09 -7.26
C ILE A 143 -9.82 -7.52 -7.59
N ALA A 144 -10.64 -6.62 -8.12
CA ALA A 144 -12.00 -6.93 -8.54
C ALA A 144 -12.02 -7.95 -9.68
N ALA A 145 -11.12 -7.83 -10.66
CA ALA A 145 -10.97 -8.79 -11.74
C ALA A 145 -10.50 -10.16 -11.23
N MET A 146 -9.59 -10.21 -10.26
CA MET A 146 -9.16 -11.47 -9.66
C MET A 146 -10.28 -12.14 -8.86
N ILE A 147 -11.04 -11.39 -8.08
CA ILE A 147 -12.19 -11.92 -7.33
C ILE A 147 -13.25 -12.44 -8.29
N LEU A 148 -13.55 -11.71 -9.34
CA LEU A 148 -14.50 -12.13 -10.37
C LEU A 148 -14.03 -13.40 -11.09
N ALA A 149 -12.75 -13.49 -11.47
CA ALA A 149 -12.17 -14.68 -12.10
C ALA A 149 -12.28 -15.92 -11.19
N VAL A 150 -11.94 -15.78 -9.91
CA VAL A 150 -12.06 -16.87 -8.92
C VAL A 150 -13.52 -17.28 -8.73
N ALA A 151 -14.45 -16.33 -8.69
CA ALA A 151 -15.88 -16.60 -8.59
C ALA A 151 -16.40 -17.39 -9.81
N ILE A 152 -16.03 -16.99 -11.03
CA ILE A 152 -16.42 -17.68 -12.27
C ILE A 152 -15.86 -19.08 -12.31
N VAL A 153 -14.57 -19.28 -11.98
CA VAL A 153 -13.94 -20.59 -11.94
C VAL A 153 -14.63 -21.48 -10.90
N SER A 154 -14.96 -20.94 -9.73
CA SER A 154 -15.67 -21.68 -8.67
C SER A 154 -17.04 -22.14 -9.14
N ILE A 155 -17.80 -21.31 -9.83
CA ILE A 155 -19.11 -21.64 -10.39
C ILE A 155 -18.97 -22.76 -11.42
N ILE A 156 -18.00 -22.67 -12.34
CA ILE A 156 -17.76 -23.68 -13.36
C ILE A 156 -17.41 -25.03 -12.73
N VAL A 157 -16.52 -25.04 -11.74
CA VAL A 157 -16.11 -26.26 -11.05
C VAL A 157 -17.28 -26.91 -10.30
N VAL A 158 -18.09 -26.12 -9.60
CA VAL A 158 -19.28 -26.62 -8.90
C VAL A 158 -20.30 -27.17 -9.90
N THR A 159 -20.57 -26.47 -10.99
CA THR A 159 -21.51 -26.90 -12.02
C THR A 159 -21.04 -28.18 -12.70
N ALA A 160 -19.74 -28.30 -12.98
CA ALA A 160 -19.16 -29.52 -13.58
C ALA A 160 -19.24 -30.73 -12.64
N LYS A 161 -19.06 -30.52 -11.32
CA LYS A 161 -19.13 -31.61 -10.33
C LYS A 161 -20.55 -32.03 -9.99
N THR A 162 -21.50 -31.11 -9.98
CA THR A 162 -22.87 -31.41 -9.56
C THR A 162 -23.75 -31.94 -10.65
N LYS A 163 -23.29 -31.98 -11.93
CA LYS A 163 -24.10 -32.42 -13.08
C LYS A 163 -25.54 -31.90 -12.96
N LEU A 164 -25.69 -30.61 -12.74
CA LEU A 164 -27.01 -30.00 -12.78
C LEU A 164 -27.55 -30.10 -14.21
N SER A 165 -28.15 -31.20 -14.50
CA SER A 165 -28.95 -31.33 -15.70
C SER A 165 -30.24 -30.59 -15.45
N LEU A 166 -30.30 -29.38 -15.99
CA LEU A 166 -31.55 -28.66 -16.22
C LEU A 166 -32.30 -29.42 -17.29
N VAL A 167 -32.93 -30.53 -16.90
CA VAL A 167 -33.90 -31.20 -17.76
C VAL A 167 -35.25 -30.58 -17.42
N PRO A 168 -35.88 -29.83 -18.34
CA PRO A 168 -37.25 -29.42 -18.15
C PRO A 168 -38.13 -30.69 -18.09
N ARG A 169 -38.76 -30.92 -16.97
CA ARG A 169 -39.82 -31.88 -16.89
C ARG A 169 -41.09 -31.22 -17.44
N TYR A 170 -41.51 -31.74 -18.54
CA TYR A 170 -42.84 -31.52 -19.06
C TYR A 170 -43.84 -32.43 -18.38
#